data_c50d127c5ed6c42d7ec0120afc2a68ea
#
_entry.id   c50d127c5ed6c42d7ec0120afc2a68ea
#
_cell.length_a   1.000
_cell.length_b   1.000
_cell.length_c   1.000
_cell.angle_alpha   90.00
_cell.angle_beta   90.00
_cell.angle_gamma   90.00
#
_symmetry.space_group_name_H-M   'P 1'
#
loop_
_entity.id
_entity.type
_entity.pdbx_description
1 polymer ?
#
loop_
_entity_poly.entity_id
_entity_poly.type
_entity_poly.pdbx_seq_one_letter_code
_entity_poly.pdbx_strand_id
1 'polypeptide(L)'
;MADITAGIYSTIGIFAALYARDNSNNGSGIGQFLDVSLVDAQTTWLANLGGSFFATGLRPERLGNIHPTVTPYQPMQARDKMIIVGVGTERLWERLCTALDLDKNTQQDPRFSSNAARNMHRKELIELLETKLATKDAADWVEVFVENSIPAGPINYPEDTLTDDHIIAREMIVELEHPLLGIVRSIGNPIHLSENGPTYRRYPPGLGEHNEEIRQEI
;
A
#
# COMPACT_ATOMS: atom_id res chain seq x y z
N MET A 1 7.38 9.32 3.58
CA MET A 1 7.79 7.95 3.12
C MET A 1 9.25 7.68 3.45
N ALA A 2 10.20 8.57 3.13
CA ALA A 2 11.64 8.33 3.36
C ALA A 2 11.96 7.99 4.82
N ASP A 3 11.46 8.77 5.79
CA ASP A 3 11.67 8.54 7.23
C ASP A 3 11.17 7.17 7.69
N ILE A 4 9.94 6.81 7.30
CA ILE A 4 9.35 5.51 7.66
C ILE A 4 10.17 4.37 7.06
N THR A 5 10.56 4.49 5.79
CA THR A 5 11.38 3.47 5.11
C THR A 5 12.75 3.33 5.78
N ALA A 6 13.43 4.42 6.07
CA ALA A 6 14.70 4.40 6.78
C ALA A 6 14.56 3.80 8.20
N GLY A 7 13.49 4.13 8.92
CA GLY A 7 13.18 3.52 10.21
C GLY A 7 12.99 2.00 10.14
N ILE A 8 12.28 1.51 9.12
CA ILE A 8 12.10 0.06 8.88
C ILE A 8 13.45 -0.60 8.57
N TYR A 9 14.25 -0.05 7.64
CA TYR A 9 15.59 -0.59 7.34
C TYR A 9 16.54 -0.54 8.54
N SER A 10 16.49 0.54 9.32
CA SER A 10 17.28 0.64 10.55
C SER A 10 16.91 -0.44 11.55
N THR A 11 15.61 -0.68 11.75
CA THR A 11 15.12 -1.74 12.62
C THR A 11 15.60 -3.12 12.17
N ILE A 12 15.46 -3.44 10.88
CA ILE A 12 15.95 -4.70 10.30
C ILE A 12 17.47 -4.82 10.48
N GLY A 13 18.21 -3.75 10.21
CA GLY A 13 19.66 -3.71 10.38
C GLY A 13 20.11 -3.94 11.83
N ILE A 14 19.43 -3.32 12.80
CA ILE A 14 19.68 -3.52 14.24
C ILE A 14 19.43 -4.99 14.62
N PHE A 15 18.32 -5.59 14.23
CA PHE A 15 18.05 -7.00 14.51
C PHE A 15 19.08 -7.93 13.87
N ALA A 16 19.47 -7.66 12.63
CA ALA A 16 20.52 -8.43 11.96
C ALA A 16 21.88 -8.32 12.68
N ALA A 17 22.25 -7.13 13.13
CA ALA A 17 23.47 -6.90 13.88
C ALA A 17 23.48 -7.61 15.25
N LEU A 18 22.35 -7.52 15.97
CA LEU A 18 22.16 -8.22 17.26
C LEU A 18 22.19 -9.74 17.07
N TYR A 19 21.48 -10.25 16.06
CA TYR A 19 21.50 -11.68 15.76
C TYR A 19 22.89 -12.17 15.41
N ALA A 20 23.66 -11.44 14.60
CA ALA A 20 25.03 -11.77 14.25
C ALA A 20 25.97 -11.74 15.47
N ARG A 21 25.73 -10.83 16.41
CA ARG A 21 26.50 -10.73 17.66
C ARG A 21 26.18 -11.88 18.62
N ASP A 22 24.90 -12.17 18.83
CA ASP A 22 24.42 -12.98 19.96
C ASP A 22 24.11 -14.47 19.57
N ASN A 23 24.20 -14.85 18.29
CA ASN A 23 23.92 -16.21 17.87
C ASN A 23 24.88 -17.20 18.54
N SER A 24 24.36 -18.02 19.45
CA SER A 24 25.11 -18.93 20.33
C SER A 24 25.99 -19.94 19.61
N ASN A 25 25.72 -20.28 18.35
CA ASN A 25 26.46 -21.28 17.59
C ASN A 25 27.63 -20.70 16.74
N ASN A 26 27.49 -19.43 16.29
CA ASN A 26 28.48 -18.76 15.42
C ASN A 26 28.48 -17.23 15.60
N GLY A 27 27.95 -16.71 16.71
CA GLY A 27 27.92 -15.29 16.98
C GLY A 27 29.34 -14.70 17.11
N SER A 28 29.55 -13.52 16.56
CA SER A 28 30.85 -12.83 16.60
C SER A 28 31.21 -12.29 17.99
N GLY A 29 30.23 -12.11 18.89
CA GLY A 29 30.37 -11.40 20.15
C GLY A 29 30.70 -9.90 19.98
N ILE A 30 30.78 -9.40 18.74
CA ILE A 30 31.26 -8.05 18.42
C ILE A 30 30.09 -7.22 17.90
N GLY A 31 29.86 -6.06 18.51
CA GLY A 31 28.93 -5.04 17.99
C GLY A 31 29.49 -4.37 16.74
N GLN A 32 28.60 -3.75 15.97
CA GLN A 32 28.98 -3.05 14.74
C GLN A 32 28.24 -1.72 14.59
N PHE A 33 28.82 -0.82 13.84
CA PHE A 33 28.18 0.44 13.46
C PHE A 33 27.17 0.18 12.34
N LEU A 34 26.00 0.82 12.43
CA LEU A 34 24.94 0.77 11.42
C LEU A 34 24.70 2.18 10.89
N ASP A 35 24.80 2.33 9.57
CA ASP A 35 24.46 3.56 8.86
C ASP A 35 23.33 3.29 7.85
N VAL A 36 22.26 4.07 7.94
CA VAL A 36 21.10 4.00 7.03
C VAL A 36 20.69 5.42 6.66
N SER A 37 20.93 5.80 5.41
CA SER A 37 20.52 7.12 4.94
C SER A 37 19.08 7.13 4.41
N LEU A 38 18.42 8.29 4.53
CA LEU A 38 17.06 8.51 3.98
C LEU A 38 17.05 8.32 2.45
N VAL A 39 18.10 8.78 1.77
CA VAL A 39 18.22 8.70 0.30
C VAL A 39 18.38 7.27 -0.15
N ASP A 40 19.25 6.48 0.50
CA ASP A 40 19.47 5.08 0.15
C ASP A 40 18.18 4.27 0.38
N ALA A 41 17.54 4.46 1.53
CA ALA A 41 16.27 3.81 1.85
C ALA A 41 15.19 4.15 0.81
N GLN A 42 15.04 5.42 0.42
CA GLN A 42 14.08 5.83 -0.59
C GLN A 42 14.42 5.31 -1.99
N THR A 43 15.71 5.15 -2.33
CA THR A 43 16.16 4.62 -3.63
C THR A 43 15.69 3.18 -3.87
N THR A 44 15.48 2.39 -2.81
CA THR A 44 14.96 1.02 -2.94
C THR A 44 13.57 0.94 -3.57
N TRP A 45 12.77 2.02 -3.50
CA TRP A 45 11.45 2.10 -4.13
C TRP A 45 11.51 2.15 -5.67
N LEU A 46 12.69 2.44 -6.24
CA LEU A 46 12.88 2.43 -7.70
C LEU A 46 12.98 1.02 -8.30
N ALA A 47 12.83 -0.04 -7.52
CA ALA A 47 13.04 -1.44 -7.90
C ALA A 47 12.78 -1.76 -9.40
N ASN A 48 11.50 -1.68 -9.85
CA ASN A 48 11.14 -1.97 -11.23
C ASN A 48 11.58 -0.88 -12.22
N LEU A 49 11.45 0.39 -11.81
CA LEU A 49 11.83 1.53 -12.65
C LEU A 49 13.35 1.58 -12.85
N GLY A 50 14.12 1.31 -11.80
CA GLY A 50 15.57 1.21 -11.84
C GLY A 50 16.02 0.09 -12.77
N GLY A 51 15.43 -1.11 -12.63
CA GLY A 51 15.71 -2.25 -13.51
C GLY A 51 15.42 -1.95 -14.98
N SER A 52 14.29 -1.32 -15.26
CA SER A 52 13.93 -0.88 -16.62
C SER A 52 14.94 0.13 -17.18
N PHE A 53 15.30 1.14 -16.39
CA PHE A 53 16.29 2.14 -16.79
C PHE A 53 17.66 1.52 -17.08
N PHE A 54 18.16 0.63 -16.22
CA PHE A 54 19.44 -0.05 -16.45
C PHE A 54 19.43 -0.92 -17.70
N ALA A 55 18.30 -1.56 -18.03
CA ALA A 55 18.17 -2.40 -19.20
C ALA A 55 18.02 -1.63 -20.51
N THR A 56 17.36 -0.48 -20.49
CA THR A 56 16.96 0.24 -21.71
C THR A 56 17.69 1.58 -21.92
N GLY A 57 18.22 2.17 -20.86
CA GLY A 57 18.73 3.54 -20.85
C GLY A 57 17.66 4.63 -20.97
N LEU A 58 16.36 4.23 -21.06
CA LEU A 58 15.27 5.17 -21.25
C LEU A 58 14.81 5.75 -19.91
N ARG A 59 14.63 7.07 -19.87
CA ARG A 59 14.10 7.77 -18.69
C ARG A 59 12.64 7.39 -18.46
N PRO A 60 12.27 6.85 -17.27
CA PRO A 60 10.88 6.60 -16.96
C PRO A 60 10.06 7.90 -16.90
N GLU A 61 8.85 7.85 -17.44
CA GLU A 61 7.89 8.95 -17.35
C GLU A 61 7.13 8.92 -16.02
N ARG A 62 6.52 10.06 -15.67
CA ARG A 62 5.63 10.17 -14.51
C ARG A 62 4.22 9.71 -14.93
N LEU A 63 3.85 8.52 -14.50
CA LEU A 63 2.56 7.91 -14.84
C LEU A 63 1.48 8.11 -13.77
N GLY A 64 1.80 8.77 -12.64
CA GLY A 64 0.88 8.85 -11.51
C GLY A 64 0.55 7.45 -10.97
N ASN A 65 -0.73 7.12 -10.90
CA ASN A 65 -1.21 5.82 -10.41
C ASN A 65 -1.54 4.83 -11.56
N ILE A 66 -0.99 5.05 -12.74
CA ILE A 66 -1.21 4.19 -13.93
C ILE A 66 -0.11 3.14 -13.99
N HIS A 67 -0.48 1.86 -14.16
CA HIS A 67 0.51 0.82 -14.40
C HIS A 67 1.14 0.98 -15.80
N PRO A 68 2.48 0.92 -15.93
CA PRO A 68 3.16 1.24 -17.19
C PRO A 68 2.83 0.28 -18.33
N THR A 69 2.59 -1.00 -18.05
CA THR A 69 2.48 -2.06 -19.07
C THR A 69 1.20 -2.88 -19.01
N VAL A 70 0.30 -2.62 -18.05
CA VAL A 70 -0.96 -3.35 -17.86
C VAL A 70 -2.14 -2.41 -17.96
N THR A 71 -3.17 -2.79 -18.75
CA THR A 71 -4.38 -1.98 -18.96
C THR A 71 -5.62 -2.86 -19.05
N PRO A 72 -6.69 -2.56 -18.25
CA PRO A 72 -6.73 -1.52 -17.21
C PRO A 72 -6.02 -1.95 -15.93
N TYR A 73 -5.18 -1.08 -15.38
CA TYR A 73 -4.65 -1.15 -14.03
C TYR A 73 -4.34 0.27 -13.57
N GLN A 74 -5.37 0.94 -13.09
CA GLN A 74 -5.32 2.34 -12.68
C GLN A 74 -6.57 2.73 -11.91
N PRO A 75 -6.57 3.90 -11.23
CA PRO A 75 -7.79 4.54 -10.77
C PRO A 75 -8.71 4.90 -11.93
N MET A 76 -10.00 4.66 -11.73
CA MET A 76 -11.08 5.04 -12.65
C MET A 76 -12.25 5.62 -11.87
N GLN A 77 -13.00 6.53 -12.49
CA GLN A 77 -14.10 7.24 -11.85
C GLN A 77 -15.39 6.39 -11.87
N ALA A 78 -15.91 6.05 -10.69
CA ALA A 78 -17.28 5.59 -10.50
C ALA A 78 -18.22 6.79 -10.28
N ARG A 79 -19.50 6.55 -10.02
CA ARG A 79 -20.48 7.64 -9.89
C ARG A 79 -20.12 8.65 -8.80
N ASP A 80 -19.68 8.19 -7.65
CA ASP A 80 -19.40 8.99 -6.45
C ASP A 80 -17.91 9.26 -6.23
N LYS A 81 -17.06 8.24 -6.33
CA LYS A 81 -15.62 8.34 -6.09
C LYS A 81 -14.80 7.43 -6.98
N MET A 82 -13.48 7.54 -6.92
CA MET A 82 -12.59 6.70 -7.69
C MET A 82 -12.45 5.31 -7.08
N ILE A 83 -12.33 4.31 -7.94
CA ILE A 83 -11.91 2.95 -7.61
C ILE A 83 -10.66 2.59 -8.37
N ILE A 84 -9.83 1.72 -7.81
CA ILE A 84 -8.73 1.09 -8.54
C ILE A 84 -9.18 -0.29 -9.01
N VAL A 85 -8.87 -0.62 -10.26
CA VAL A 85 -9.15 -1.94 -10.83
C VAL A 85 -7.88 -2.45 -11.50
N GLY A 86 -7.50 -3.69 -11.22
CA GLY A 86 -6.29 -4.31 -11.74
C GLY A 86 -6.59 -5.55 -12.60
N VAL A 87 -6.38 -5.45 -13.93
CA VAL A 87 -6.64 -6.53 -14.88
C VAL A 87 -5.33 -6.97 -15.54
N GLY A 88 -4.60 -7.84 -14.85
CA GLY A 88 -3.27 -8.29 -15.26
C GLY A 88 -3.24 -9.47 -16.23
N THR A 89 -4.38 -10.10 -16.52
CA THR A 89 -4.46 -11.28 -17.40
C THR A 89 -5.67 -11.20 -18.33
N GLU A 90 -5.64 -11.94 -19.46
CA GLU A 90 -6.78 -11.99 -20.38
C GLU A 90 -8.03 -12.59 -19.71
N ARG A 91 -7.86 -13.55 -18.82
CA ARG A 91 -8.97 -14.11 -18.04
C ARG A 91 -9.65 -13.08 -17.15
N LEU A 92 -8.87 -12.16 -16.55
CA LEU A 92 -9.44 -11.04 -15.77
C LEU A 92 -10.13 -10.02 -16.68
N TRP A 93 -9.63 -9.82 -17.90
CA TRP A 93 -10.28 -8.98 -18.89
C TRP A 93 -11.67 -9.51 -19.28
N GLU A 94 -11.78 -10.81 -19.57
CA GLU A 94 -13.06 -11.46 -19.88
C GLU A 94 -14.06 -11.31 -18.69
N ARG A 95 -13.58 -11.48 -17.48
CA ARG A 95 -14.39 -11.27 -16.26
C ARG A 95 -14.84 -9.83 -16.11
N LEU A 96 -13.95 -8.87 -16.35
CA LEU A 96 -14.28 -7.44 -16.30
C LEU A 96 -15.35 -7.09 -17.35
N CYS A 97 -15.21 -7.58 -18.57
CA CYS A 97 -16.20 -7.41 -19.63
C CYS A 97 -17.58 -7.92 -19.20
N THR A 98 -17.62 -9.09 -18.56
CA THR A 98 -18.86 -9.69 -18.03
C THR A 98 -19.44 -8.88 -16.89
N ALA A 99 -18.61 -8.51 -15.90
CA ALA A 99 -19.03 -7.74 -14.73
C ALA A 99 -19.59 -6.35 -15.07
N LEU A 100 -19.05 -5.72 -16.11
CA LEU A 100 -19.49 -4.42 -16.62
C LEU A 100 -20.61 -4.52 -17.67
N ASP A 101 -21.05 -5.73 -18.02
CA ASP A 101 -22.02 -5.97 -19.10
C ASP A 101 -21.64 -5.22 -20.37
N LEU A 102 -20.37 -5.43 -20.81
CA LEU A 102 -19.91 -4.90 -22.09
C LEU A 102 -20.46 -5.73 -23.24
N ASP A 103 -20.89 -5.04 -24.29
CA ASP A 103 -21.40 -5.73 -25.49
C ASP A 103 -20.31 -6.54 -26.21
N LYS A 104 -20.75 -7.52 -27.02
CA LYS A 104 -19.82 -8.40 -27.74
C LYS A 104 -18.92 -7.67 -28.72
N ASN A 105 -19.38 -6.55 -29.31
CA ASN A 105 -18.56 -5.78 -30.23
C ASN A 105 -17.38 -5.14 -29.48
N THR A 106 -17.63 -4.60 -28.29
CA THR A 106 -16.57 -4.06 -27.41
C THR A 106 -15.60 -5.16 -26.97
N GLN A 107 -16.10 -6.32 -26.56
CA GLN A 107 -15.27 -7.45 -26.14
C GLN A 107 -14.38 -7.98 -27.26
N GLN A 108 -14.86 -7.95 -28.50
CA GLN A 108 -14.18 -8.45 -29.72
C GLN A 108 -13.45 -7.36 -30.49
N ASP A 109 -13.46 -6.11 -30.01
CA ASP A 109 -12.78 -5.00 -30.65
C ASP A 109 -11.26 -5.28 -30.73
N PRO A 110 -10.65 -5.26 -31.92
CA PRO A 110 -9.22 -5.48 -32.06
C PRO A 110 -8.35 -4.57 -31.23
N ARG A 111 -8.83 -3.36 -30.89
CA ARG A 111 -8.13 -2.40 -30.00
C ARG A 111 -8.01 -2.91 -28.58
N PHE A 112 -8.87 -3.84 -28.15
CA PHE A 112 -8.94 -4.34 -26.77
C PHE A 112 -8.65 -5.84 -26.65
N SER A 113 -8.33 -6.51 -27.75
CA SER A 113 -8.18 -7.97 -27.87
C SER A 113 -6.98 -8.55 -27.11
N SER A 114 -6.02 -7.73 -26.72
CA SER A 114 -4.84 -8.15 -25.95
C SER A 114 -4.39 -7.02 -25.01
N ASN A 115 -3.62 -7.36 -23.95
CA ASN A 115 -3.06 -6.33 -23.08
C ASN A 115 -2.21 -5.31 -23.86
N ALA A 116 -1.44 -5.73 -24.84
CA ALA A 116 -0.65 -4.82 -25.66
C ALA A 116 -1.55 -3.85 -26.46
N ALA A 117 -2.61 -4.35 -27.07
CA ALA A 117 -3.58 -3.53 -27.81
C ALA A 117 -4.31 -2.57 -26.86
N ARG A 118 -4.79 -3.03 -25.70
CA ARG A 118 -5.40 -2.19 -24.68
C ARG A 118 -4.45 -1.09 -24.18
N ASN A 119 -3.17 -1.41 -24.04
CA ASN A 119 -2.17 -0.44 -23.61
C ASN A 119 -1.93 0.67 -24.64
N MET A 120 -1.96 0.33 -25.94
CA MET A 120 -1.88 1.31 -27.03
C MET A 120 -3.15 2.20 -27.13
N HIS A 121 -4.32 1.63 -26.85
CA HIS A 121 -5.63 2.29 -26.91
C HIS A 121 -6.18 2.60 -25.50
N ARG A 122 -5.28 2.84 -24.54
CA ARG A 122 -5.64 3.04 -23.12
C ARG A 122 -6.70 4.11 -22.94
N LYS A 123 -6.52 5.25 -23.56
CA LYS A 123 -7.41 6.39 -23.38
C LYS A 123 -8.84 6.06 -23.76
N GLU A 124 -9.03 5.50 -24.96
CA GLU A 124 -10.35 5.10 -25.47
C GLU A 124 -10.99 4.02 -24.60
N LEU A 125 -10.18 3.06 -24.13
CA LEU A 125 -10.67 2.01 -23.25
C LEU A 125 -11.12 2.57 -21.90
N ILE A 126 -10.31 3.42 -21.27
CA ILE A 126 -10.65 3.98 -19.94
C ILE A 126 -11.89 4.86 -20.02
N GLU A 127 -12.04 5.72 -21.02
CA GLU A 127 -13.25 6.52 -21.24
C GLU A 127 -14.51 5.63 -21.37
N LEU A 128 -14.41 4.50 -22.10
CA LEU A 128 -15.49 3.53 -22.21
C LEU A 128 -15.82 2.87 -20.87
N LEU A 129 -14.81 2.41 -20.11
CA LEU A 129 -15.00 1.78 -18.81
C LEU A 129 -15.59 2.75 -17.80
N GLU A 130 -15.11 3.99 -17.74
CA GLU A 130 -15.64 5.03 -16.84
C GLU A 130 -17.10 5.38 -17.15
N THR A 131 -17.51 5.34 -18.43
CA THR A 131 -18.92 5.51 -18.81
C THR A 131 -19.81 4.43 -18.16
N LYS A 132 -19.32 3.19 -18.09
CA LYS A 132 -20.03 2.10 -17.40
C LYS A 132 -19.95 2.24 -15.88
N LEU A 133 -18.78 2.59 -15.35
CA LEU A 133 -18.57 2.78 -13.92
C LEU A 133 -19.40 3.92 -13.33
N ALA A 134 -19.70 4.96 -14.12
CA ALA A 134 -20.54 6.07 -13.70
C ALA A 134 -22.02 5.66 -13.40
N THR A 135 -22.42 4.44 -13.70
CA THR A 135 -23.81 3.95 -13.48
C THR A 135 -24.10 3.54 -12.05
N LYS A 136 -23.08 3.25 -11.23
CA LYS A 136 -23.20 2.85 -9.83
C LYS A 136 -22.15 3.52 -8.95
N ASP A 137 -22.34 3.49 -7.64
CA ASP A 137 -21.37 3.95 -6.67
C ASP A 137 -20.17 2.99 -6.58
N ALA A 138 -19.05 3.50 -6.09
CA ALA A 138 -17.81 2.76 -5.96
C ALA A 138 -17.98 1.49 -5.12
N ALA A 139 -18.71 1.57 -4.02
CA ALA A 139 -18.98 0.43 -3.14
C ALA A 139 -19.70 -0.70 -3.87
N ASP A 140 -20.78 -0.38 -4.61
CA ASP A 140 -21.54 -1.36 -5.40
C ASP A 140 -20.66 -2.05 -6.46
N TRP A 141 -19.78 -1.28 -7.11
CA TRP A 141 -18.86 -1.84 -8.08
C TRP A 141 -17.78 -2.74 -7.45
N VAL A 142 -17.29 -2.37 -6.27
CA VAL A 142 -16.32 -3.22 -5.55
C VAL A 142 -16.94 -4.57 -5.20
N GLU A 143 -18.20 -4.60 -4.74
CA GLU A 143 -18.92 -5.86 -4.50
C GLU A 143 -19.02 -6.70 -5.77
N VAL A 144 -19.48 -6.13 -6.89
CA VAL A 144 -19.55 -6.81 -8.18
C VAL A 144 -18.19 -7.36 -8.61
N PHE A 145 -17.12 -6.61 -8.43
CA PHE A 145 -15.78 -7.06 -8.82
C PHE A 145 -15.24 -8.16 -7.91
N VAL A 146 -15.48 -8.09 -6.61
CA VAL A 146 -15.11 -9.15 -5.65
C VAL A 146 -15.84 -10.46 -6.00
N GLU A 147 -17.15 -10.42 -6.26
CA GLU A 147 -17.92 -11.60 -6.68
C GLU A 147 -17.38 -12.23 -7.96
N ASN A 148 -16.87 -11.42 -8.89
CA ASN A 148 -16.23 -11.87 -10.12
C ASN A 148 -14.73 -12.16 -9.98
N SER A 149 -14.18 -12.12 -8.76
CA SER A 149 -12.75 -12.31 -8.47
C SER A 149 -11.85 -11.36 -9.29
N ILE A 150 -12.25 -10.11 -9.44
CA ILE A 150 -11.48 -9.05 -10.09
C ILE A 150 -10.83 -8.22 -8.98
N PRO A 151 -9.50 -8.04 -8.99
CA PRO A 151 -8.83 -7.16 -8.03
C PRO A 151 -9.31 -5.71 -8.19
N ALA A 152 -10.00 -5.22 -7.18
CA ALA A 152 -10.50 -3.85 -7.14
C ALA A 152 -10.63 -3.37 -5.68
N GLY A 153 -10.65 -2.07 -5.50
CA GLY A 153 -10.89 -1.45 -4.20
C GLY A 153 -11.18 0.05 -4.35
N PRO A 154 -11.83 0.66 -3.36
CA PRO A 154 -12.06 2.10 -3.34
C PRO A 154 -10.74 2.85 -3.12
N ILE A 155 -10.65 4.09 -3.62
CA ILE A 155 -9.62 5.02 -3.20
C ILE A 155 -10.17 5.79 -2.01
N ASN A 156 -9.66 5.44 -0.84
CA ASN A 156 -10.09 5.98 0.43
C ASN A 156 -9.34 7.25 0.80
N TYR A 157 -10.05 8.18 1.42
CA TYR A 157 -9.44 9.27 2.19
C TYR A 157 -8.95 8.74 3.55
N PRO A 158 -8.09 9.47 4.27
CA PRO A 158 -7.63 9.07 5.61
C PRO A 158 -8.78 8.77 6.57
N GLU A 159 -9.85 9.58 6.56
CA GLU A 159 -11.04 9.36 7.39
C GLU A 159 -11.76 8.05 7.07
N ASP A 160 -11.90 7.67 5.80
CA ASP A 160 -12.48 6.39 5.39
C ASP A 160 -11.66 5.23 5.96
N THR A 161 -10.33 5.31 5.82
CA THR A 161 -9.41 4.26 6.29
C THR A 161 -9.41 4.13 7.82
N LEU A 162 -9.40 5.27 8.54
CA LEU A 162 -9.32 5.27 10.01
C LEU A 162 -10.63 4.86 10.69
N THR A 163 -11.73 4.76 9.94
CA THR A 163 -13.03 4.28 10.43
C THR A 163 -13.45 2.94 9.80
N ASP A 164 -12.61 2.34 8.98
CA ASP A 164 -12.86 1.07 8.31
C ASP A 164 -12.90 -0.08 9.32
N ASP A 165 -13.94 -0.91 9.27
CA ASP A 165 -14.15 -2.02 10.20
C ASP A 165 -12.98 -3.03 10.19
N HIS A 166 -12.36 -3.27 9.04
CA HIS A 166 -11.20 -4.15 8.94
C HIS A 166 -9.98 -3.55 9.66
N ILE A 167 -9.73 -2.25 9.48
CA ILE A 167 -8.64 -1.54 10.16
C ILE A 167 -8.84 -1.53 11.67
N ILE A 168 -10.08 -1.33 12.11
CA ILE A 168 -10.45 -1.40 13.53
C ILE A 168 -10.28 -2.82 14.07
N ALA A 169 -10.81 -3.84 13.36
CA ALA A 169 -10.67 -5.24 13.75
C ALA A 169 -9.20 -5.74 13.77
N ARG A 170 -8.31 -5.08 13.04
CA ARG A 170 -6.86 -5.31 13.05
C ARG A 170 -6.14 -4.53 14.15
N GLU A 171 -6.88 -3.87 15.06
CA GLU A 171 -6.32 -3.08 16.16
C GLU A 171 -5.33 -1.98 15.69
N MET A 172 -5.53 -1.47 14.47
CA MET A 172 -4.71 -0.41 13.92
C MET A 172 -5.07 0.97 14.45
N ILE A 173 -6.16 1.09 15.20
CA ILE A 173 -6.56 2.29 15.93
C ILE A 173 -6.49 1.98 17.42
N VAL A 174 -5.62 2.69 18.14
CA VAL A 174 -5.37 2.51 19.57
C VAL A 174 -5.91 3.71 20.33
N GLU A 175 -6.66 3.46 21.39
CA GLU A 175 -7.15 4.48 22.32
C GLU A 175 -6.34 4.45 23.60
N LEU A 176 -5.87 5.62 24.04
CA LEU A 176 -5.07 5.82 25.24
C LEU A 176 -5.71 6.92 26.10
N GLU A 177 -5.82 6.69 27.40
CA GLU A 177 -6.29 7.70 28.33
C GLU A 177 -5.19 8.72 28.63
N HIS A 178 -5.40 9.97 28.23
CA HIS A 178 -4.50 11.07 28.55
C HIS A 178 -5.09 11.91 29.69
N PRO A 179 -4.33 12.23 30.76
CA PRO A 179 -4.86 12.86 31.98
C PRO A 179 -5.47 14.24 31.74
N LEU A 180 -5.05 14.95 30.69
CA LEU A 180 -5.55 16.30 30.36
C LEU A 180 -6.50 16.32 29.15
N LEU A 181 -6.34 15.39 28.22
CA LEU A 181 -7.05 15.42 26.93
C LEU A 181 -8.19 14.38 26.86
N GLY A 182 -8.31 13.49 27.86
CA GLY A 182 -9.22 12.35 27.78
C GLY A 182 -8.71 11.28 26.83
N ILE A 183 -9.58 10.66 26.06
CA ILE A 183 -9.21 9.62 25.09
C ILE A 183 -8.45 10.26 23.91
N VAL A 184 -7.23 9.83 23.69
CA VAL A 184 -6.42 10.15 22.51
C VAL A 184 -6.27 8.91 21.64
N ARG A 185 -6.40 9.08 20.32
CA ARG A 185 -6.25 8.00 19.33
C ARG A 185 -4.89 8.07 18.67
N SER A 186 -4.32 6.89 18.40
CA SER A 186 -3.05 6.74 17.70
C SER A 186 -3.10 5.58 16.73
N ILE A 187 -2.19 5.58 15.76
CA ILE A 187 -2.02 4.45 14.85
C ILE A 187 -1.32 3.31 15.59
N GLY A 188 -1.89 2.12 15.49
CA GLY A 188 -1.36 0.89 16.07
C GLY A 188 -0.14 0.34 15.34
N ASN A 189 0.51 -0.63 15.96
CA ASN A 189 1.63 -1.34 15.36
C ASN A 189 1.10 -2.44 14.41
N PRO A 190 1.55 -2.51 13.15
CA PRO A 190 1.08 -3.52 12.21
C PRO A 190 1.62 -4.93 12.47
N ILE A 191 2.56 -5.10 13.41
CA ILE A 191 3.16 -6.39 13.72
C ILE A 191 2.36 -7.05 14.85
N HIS A 192 1.75 -8.19 14.57
CA HIS A 192 1.01 -9.01 15.51
C HIS A 192 1.81 -10.29 15.82
N LEU A 193 2.27 -10.44 17.05
CA LEU A 193 2.97 -11.63 17.53
C LEU A 193 2.06 -12.38 18.49
N SER A 194 2.02 -13.71 18.39
CA SER A 194 1.16 -14.55 19.23
C SER A 194 1.55 -14.56 20.71
N GLU A 195 2.82 -14.33 21.04
CA GLU A 195 3.34 -14.38 22.40
C GLU A 195 3.75 -13.02 22.95
N ASN A 196 4.56 -12.27 22.19
CA ASN A 196 5.18 -11.03 22.65
C ASN A 196 4.78 -9.85 21.74
N GLY A 197 3.47 -9.67 21.58
CA GLY A 197 2.91 -8.58 20.78
C GLY A 197 3.22 -7.20 21.37
N PRO A 198 3.06 -6.13 20.59
CA PRO A 198 3.26 -4.77 21.06
C PRO A 198 2.24 -4.43 22.16
N THR A 199 2.69 -3.63 23.14
CA THR A 199 1.82 -3.12 24.20
C THR A 199 1.85 -1.60 24.21
N TYR A 200 0.69 -0.98 24.47
CA TYR A 200 0.53 0.47 24.52
C TYR A 200 0.39 0.89 25.98
N ARG A 201 1.49 1.32 26.60
CA ARG A 201 1.56 1.57 28.06
C ARG A 201 1.48 3.04 28.42
N ARG A 202 1.80 3.93 27.47
CA ARG A 202 1.90 5.37 27.71
C ARG A 202 1.22 6.11 26.58
N TYR A 203 0.50 7.16 26.96
CA TYR A 203 -0.03 8.13 26.00
C TYR A 203 1.09 9.02 25.44
N PRO A 204 0.87 9.77 24.36
CA PRO A 204 1.82 10.75 23.85
C PRO A 204 2.11 11.82 24.91
N PRO A 205 3.37 11.96 25.41
CA PRO A 205 3.68 12.79 26.54
C PRO A 205 3.71 14.28 26.21
N GLY A 206 3.52 15.11 27.23
CA GLY A 206 3.89 16.52 27.19
C GLY A 206 5.42 16.72 27.13
N LEU A 207 5.85 17.95 26.85
CA LEU A 207 7.28 18.25 26.73
C LEU A 207 8.01 17.96 28.04
N GLY A 208 8.95 17.01 28.01
CA GLY A 208 9.78 16.62 29.15
C GLY A 208 9.08 15.82 30.26
N GLU A 209 7.83 15.37 30.03
CA GLU A 209 7.01 14.72 31.07
C GLU A 209 7.69 13.49 31.71
N HIS A 210 8.45 12.71 30.93
CA HIS A 210 9.12 11.50 31.42
C HIS A 210 10.63 11.67 31.68
N ASN A 211 11.18 12.90 31.66
CA ASN A 211 12.62 13.12 31.78
C ASN A 211 13.22 12.56 33.07
N GLU A 212 12.56 12.77 34.21
CA GLU A 212 13.08 12.31 35.51
C GLU A 212 12.98 10.79 35.64
N GLU A 213 11.89 10.17 35.16
CA GLU A 213 11.72 8.74 35.17
C GLU A 213 12.82 8.06 34.30
N ILE A 214 13.05 8.55 33.09
CA ILE A 214 14.06 7.99 32.17
C ILE A 214 15.48 8.15 32.76
N ARG A 215 15.77 9.27 33.46
CA ARG A 215 17.06 9.46 34.11
C ARG A 215 17.32 8.52 35.28
N GLN A 216 16.26 8.00 35.91
CA GLN A 216 16.38 7.02 37.01
C GLN A 216 16.53 5.58 36.50
N GLU A 217 16.16 5.29 35.21
CA GLU A 217 16.30 3.98 34.61
C GLU A 217 17.71 3.73 34.01
N ILE A 218 18.52 4.79 33.83
CA ILE A 218 19.88 4.75 33.28
C ILE A 218 20.90 4.77 34.44
#